data_a0ab1663fbc518bb0f91dfe6b6b23944
#
_entry.id   a0ab1663fbc518bb0f91dfe6b6b23944
#
_cell.length_a   1.000
_cell.length_b   1.000
_cell.length_c   1.000
_cell.angle_alpha   90.00
_cell.angle_beta   90.00
_cell.angle_gamma   90.00
#
_symmetry.space_group_name_H-M   'P 1'
#
loop_
_entity.id
_entity.type
_entity.pdbx_description
1 polymer ?
#
loop_
_entity_poly.entity_id
_entity_poly.type
_entity_poly.pdbx_seq_one_letter_code
_entity_poly.pdbx_strand_id
1 'polypeptide(L)'
;VRTAKYLTDEFSDAAVDFIARNHATPFFLYLAYNAPHAPLQAPDSYLQRVAHVKEPRRRTYAAMVTAVDDGVGRVLAELERHGLTGDTVIFFLSDNGGPTADNASSNRPLRGNKGSLWEG
;
A
#
# COMPACT_ATOMS: atom_id res chain seq x y z
N VAL A 1 -14.43 -11.84 9.07
CA VAL A 1 -13.73 -12.82 8.22
C VAL A 1 -12.30 -12.92 8.74
N ARG A 2 -11.87 -14.12 9.21
CA ARG A 2 -10.45 -14.37 9.51
C ARG A 2 -9.79 -14.78 8.21
N THR A 3 -8.96 -13.92 7.61
CA THR A 3 -8.14 -14.31 6.48
C THR A 3 -6.91 -15.06 6.99
N ALA A 4 -6.49 -16.11 6.28
CA ALA A 4 -5.22 -16.81 6.56
C ALA A 4 -4.02 -16.07 5.92
N LYS A 5 -4.28 -15.03 5.14
CA LYS A 5 -3.30 -14.27 4.36
C LYS A 5 -3.13 -12.86 4.94
N TYR A 6 -2.00 -12.24 4.66
CA TYR A 6 -1.75 -10.85 5.01
C TYR A 6 -2.75 -9.93 4.31
N LEU A 7 -3.40 -9.02 5.05
CA LEU A 7 -4.54 -8.24 4.56
C LEU A 7 -4.19 -7.37 3.34
N THR A 8 -2.99 -6.81 3.30
CA THR A 8 -2.50 -6.02 2.15
C THR A 8 -2.44 -6.87 0.88
N ASP A 9 -1.98 -8.12 1.00
CA ASP A 9 -1.96 -9.07 -0.13
C ASP A 9 -3.37 -9.48 -0.56
N GLU A 10 -4.28 -9.67 0.39
CA GLU A 10 -5.70 -9.99 0.11
C GLU A 10 -6.37 -8.86 -0.68
N PHE A 11 -6.14 -7.60 -0.30
CA PHE A 11 -6.67 -6.46 -1.04
C PHE A 11 -6.09 -6.37 -2.45
N SER A 12 -4.79 -6.66 -2.59
CA SER A 12 -4.14 -6.69 -3.90
C SER A 12 -4.71 -7.81 -4.79
N ASP A 13 -4.92 -9.01 -4.23
CA ASP A 13 -5.54 -10.12 -4.94
C ASP A 13 -6.96 -9.76 -5.41
N ALA A 14 -7.77 -9.21 -4.50
CA ALA A 14 -9.13 -8.81 -4.81
C ALA A 14 -9.19 -7.73 -5.91
N ALA A 15 -8.25 -6.78 -5.91
CA ALA A 15 -8.16 -5.76 -6.93
C ALA A 15 -7.76 -6.35 -8.30
N VAL A 16 -6.78 -7.23 -8.35
CA VAL A 16 -6.35 -7.94 -9.57
C VAL A 16 -7.51 -8.77 -10.12
N ASP A 17 -8.18 -9.56 -9.28
CA ASP A 17 -9.34 -10.36 -9.66
C ASP A 17 -10.51 -9.50 -10.17
N PHE A 18 -10.72 -8.33 -9.56
CA PHE A 18 -11.74 -7.38 -10.00
C PHE A 18 -11.45 -6.86 -11.40
N ILE A 19 -10.22 -6.43 -11.67
CA ILE A 19 -9.79 -5.94 -12.99
C ILE A 19 -9.95 -7.06 -14.02
N ALA A 20 -9.46 -8.26 -13.72
CA ALA A 20 -9.55 -9.43 -14.60
C ALA A 20 -11.00 -9.75 -15.02
N ARG A 21 -11.97 -9.58 -14.11
CA ARG A 21 -13.39 -9.85 -14.39
C ARG A 21 -14.11 -8.71 -15.10
N ASN A 22 -13.62 -7.47 -14.99
CA ASN A 22 -14.34 -6.29 -15.46
C ASN A 22 -13.63 -5.53 -16.60
N HIS A 23 -12.49 -6.05 -17.09
CA HIS A 23 -11.65 -5.37 -18.09
C HIS A 23 -12.36 -4.98 -19.40
N ALA A 24 -13.47 -5.65 -19.73
CA ALA A 24 -14.21 -5.39 -20.96
C ALA A 24 -15.25 -4.26 -20.84
N THR A 25 -15.42 -3.67 -19.66
CA THR A 25 -16.40 -2.60 -19.39
C THR A 25 -15.78 -1.48 -18.58
N PRO A 26 -16.27 -0.24 -18.68
CA PRO A 26 -15.84 0.83 -17.79
C PRO A 26 -16.07 0.45 -16.33
N PHE A 27 -15.08 0.70 -15.48
CA PHE A 27 -15.17 0.43 -14.04
C PHE A 27 -14.58 1.57 -13.20
N PHE A 28 -14.94 1.60 -11.93
CA PHE A 28 -14.32 2.37 -10.88
C PHE A 28 -13.84 1.44 -9.78
N LEU A 29 -12.55 1.52 -9.44
CA LEU A 29 -11.95 0.75 -8.36
C LEU A 29 -11.38 1.68 -7.29
N TYR A 30 -11.89 1.56 -6.06
CA TYR A 30 -11.31 2.22 -4.89
C TYR A 30 -10.59 1.16 -4.04
N LEU A 31 -9.25 1.18 -4.07
CA LEU A 31 -8.40 0.25 -3.35
C LEU A 31 -7.80 0.95 -2.13
N ALA A 32 -8.46 0.79 -0.98
CA ALA A 32 -8.07 1.41 0.28
C ALA A 32 -7.22 0.45 1.13
N TYR A 33 -5.90 0.50 0.97
CA TYR A 33 -5.00 -0.25 1.83
C TYR A 33 -5.04 0.24 3.27
N ASN A 34 -5.06 -0.69 4.24
CA ASN A 34 -4.89 -0.38 5.65
C ASN A 34 -3.41 -0.17 6.03
N ALA A 35 -2.47 -0.76 5.30
CA ALA A 35 -1.04 -0.55 5.49
C ALA A 35 -0.64 0.85 4.97
N PRO A 36 0.31 1.53 5.63
CA PRO A 36 1.11 1.11 6.78
C PRO A 36 0.57 1.59 8.15
N HIS A 37 -0.75 1.62 8.36
CA HIS A 37 -1.37 2.01 9.63
C HIS A 37 -1.05 1.01 10.76
N ALA A 38 -0.99 1.49 12.00
CA ALA A 38 -0.83 0.63 13.17
C ALA A 38 -2.07 -0.30 13.36
N PRO A 39 -1.91 -1.49 13.98
CA PRO A 39 -0.67 -2.04 14.54
C PRO A 39 0.33 -2.45 13.45
N LEU A 40 1.63 -2.18 13.70
CA LEU A 40 2.67 -2.55 12.73
C LEU A 40 2.87 -4.05 12.70
N GLN A 41 2.54 -4.66 11.58
CA GLN A 41 2.64 -6.11 11.34
C GLN A 41 2.99 -6.38 9.89
N ALA A 42 3.98 -7.19 9.65
CA ALA A 42 4.36 -7.63 8.31
C ALA A 42 4.85 -9.08 8.33
N PRO A 43 4.54 -9.89 7.31
CA PRO A 43 5.11 -11.23 7.14
C PRO A 43 6.64 -11.21 7.02
N ASP A 44 7.28 -12.31 7.41
CA ASP A 44 8.74 -12.48 7.35
C ASP A 44 9.28 -12.28 5.92
N SER A 45 8.52 -12.66 4.90
CA SER A 45 8.89 -12.46 3.50
C SER A 45 9.16 -10.99 3.16
N TYR A 46 8.37 -10.06 3.71
CA TYR A 46 8.60 -8.62 3.55
C TYR A 46 9.68 -8.08 4.49
N LEU A 47 9.72 -8.57 5.74
CA LEU A 47 10.74 -8.18 6.71
C LEU A 47 12.17 -8.49 6.24
N GLN A 48 12.36 -9.62 5.55
CA GLN A 48 13.66 -10.01 4.99
C GLN A 48 14.12 -9.05 3.87
N ARG A 49 13.23 -8.56 3.04
CA ARG A 49 13.55 -7.61 1.95
C ARG A 49 14.10 -6.27 2.45
N VAL A 50 13.73 -5.89 3.67
CA VAL A 50 14.17 -4.64 4.34
C VAL A 50 15.08 -4.90 5.54
N ALA A 51 15.79 -6.03 5.57
CA ALA A 51 16.67 -6.43 6.67
C ALA A 51 17.85 -5.46 6.94
N HIS A 52 18.17 -4.61 5.96
CA HIS A 52 19.15 -3.53 6.09
C HIS A 52 18.69 -2.42 7.06
N VAL A 53 17.38 -2.26 7.27
CA VAL A 53 16.81 -1.32 8.25
C VAL A 53 16.96 -1.93 9.64
N LYS A 54 17.82 -1.35 10.49
CA LYS A 54 18.21 -1.96 11.78
C LYS A 54 17.20 -1.70 12.90
N GLU A 55 16.54 -0.56 12.90
CA GLU A 55 15.53 -0.21 13.91
C GLU A 55 14.27 -1.07 13.69
N PRO A 56 13.81 -1.86 14.68
CA PRO A 56 12.76 -2.87 14.47
C PRO A 56 11.41 -2.30 14.02
N ARG A 57 10.96 -1.20 14.64
CA ARG A 57 9.67 -0.56 14.27
C ARG A 57 9.72 0.02 12.85
N ARG A 58 10.83 0.72 12.52
CA ARG A 58 11.05 1.25 11.18
C ARG A 58 11.15 0.14 10.14
N ARG A 59 11.76 -1.00 10.49
CA ARG A 59 11.81 -2.17 9.61
C ARG A 59 10.41 -2.71 9.33
N THR A 60 9.58 -2.88 10.38
CA THR A 60 8.22 -3.37 10.19
C THR A 60 7.38 -2.39 9.34
N TYR A 61 7.49 -1.09 9.61
CA TYR A 61 6.86 -0.06 8.79
C TYR A 61 7.31 -0.15 7.32
N ALA A 62 8.61 -0.23 7.06
CA ALA A 62 9.16 -0.35 5.71
C ALA A 62 8.68 -1.64 5.00
N ALA A 63 8.57 -2.75 5.72
CA ALA A 63 8.03 -4.01 5.20
C ALA A 63 6.55 -3.87 4.81
N MET A 64 5.75 -3.15 5.60
CA MET A 64 4.35 -2.85 5.26
C MET A 64 4.24 -1.99 4.00
N VAL A 65 5.09 -0.96 3.87
CA VAL A 65 5.15 -0.12 2.65
C VAL A 65 5.56 -0.95 1.44
N THR A 66 6.54 -1.85 1.60
CA THR A 66 6.97 -2.77 0.53
C THR A 66 5.81 -3.66 0.05
N ALA A 67 4.95 -4.12 0.95
CA ALA A 67 3.78 -4.91 0.59
C ALA A 67 2.75 -4.09 -0.22
N VAL A 68 2.55 -2.82 0.12
CA VAL A 68 1.70 -1.91 -0.66
C VAL A 68 2.29 -1.68 -2.05
N ASP A 69 3.60 -1.43 -2.13
CA ASP A 69 4.31 -1.22 -3.40
C ASP A 69 4.18 -2.42 -4.33
N ASP A 70 4.39 -3.64 -3.82
CA ASP A 70 4.15 -4.87 -4.57
C ASP A 70 2.70 -4.99 -5.05
N GLY A 71 1.73 -4.64 -4.19
CA GLY A 71 0.32 -4.65 -4.53
C GLY A 71 -0.01 -3.68 -5.66
N VAL A 72 0.51 -2.46 -5.61
CA VAL A 72 0.38 -1.46 -6.68
C VAL A 72 1.00 -1.99 -7.97
N GLY A 73 2.20 -2.55 -7.91
CA GLY A 73 2.86 -3.18 -9.07
C GLY A 73 2.01 -4.26 -9.72
N ARG A 74 1.35 -5.11 -8.93
CA ARG A 74 0.44 -6.16 -9.43
C ARG A 74 -0.79 -5.59 -10.11
N VAL A 75 -1.39 -4.54 -9.55
CA VAL A 75 -2.54 -3.84 -10.16
C VAL A 75 -2.15 -3.23 -11.51
N LEU A 76 -1.01 -2.55 -11.58
CA LEU A 76 -0.51 -1.96 -12.82
C LEU A 76 -0.23 -3.02 -13.89
N ALA A 77 0.41 -4.13 -13.52
CA ALA A 77 0.67 -5.25 -14.42
C ALA A 77 -0.63 -5.89 -14.95
N GLU A 78 -1.68 -5.96 -14.14
CA GLU A 78 -2.97 -6.48 -14.57
C GLU A 78 -3.68 -5.54 -15.56
N LEU A 79 -3.61 -4.22 -15.34
CA LEU A 79 -4.10 -3.23 -16.31
C LEU A 79 -3.34 -3.33 -17.64
N GLU A 80 -2.02 -3.47 -17.60
CA GLU A 80 -1.18 -3.65 -18.78
C GLU A 80 -1.55 -4.94 -19.55
N ARG A 81 -1.71 -6.05 -18.82
CA ARG A 81 -2.10 -7.34 -19.39
C ARG A 81 -3.40 -7.28 -20.21
N HIS A 82 -4.32 -6.41 -19.81
CA HIS A 82 -5.59 -6.18 -20.51
C HIS A 82 -5.58 -5.00 -21.49
N GLY A 83 -4.42 -4.36 -21.71
CA GLY A 83 -4.30 -3.22 -22.63
C GLY A 83 -4.98 -1.94 -22.14
N LEU A 84 -5.23 -1.81 -20.84
CA LEU A 84 -6.00 -0.71 -20.24
C LEU A 84 -5.14 0.48 -19.81
N THR A 85 -3.81 0.40 -19.94
CA THR A 85 -2.89 1.44 -19.43
C THR A 85 -3.17 2.82 -20.02
N GLY A 86 -3.56 2.90 -21.29
CA GLY A 86 -3.88 4.15 -21.97
C GLY A 86 -5.28 4.71 -21.65
N ASP A 87 -6.16 3.87 -21.14
CA ASP A 87 -7.59 4.20 -20.93
C ASP A 87 -7.96 4.26 -19.44
N THR A 88 -6.97 4.18 -18.55
CA THR A 88 -7.19 4.21 -17.09
C THR A 88 -6.49 5.39 -16.45
N VAL A 89 -7.25 6.21 -15.71
CA VAL A 89 -6.69 7.25 -14.84
C VAL A 89 -6.47 6.67 -13.45
N ILE A 90 -5.25 6.82 -12.92
CA ILE A 90 -4.85 6.29 -11.62
C ILE A 90 -4.48 7.44 -10.69
N PHE A 91 -5.11 7.48 -9.52
CA PHE A 91 -4.74 8.36 -8.43
C PHE A 91 -4.11 7.54 -7.31
N PHE A 92 -2.90 7.88 -6.90
CA PHE A 92 -2.25 7.33 -5.72
C PHE A 92 -2.13 8.41 -4.66
N LEU A 93 -2.78 8.20 -3.52
CA LEU A 93 -2.89 9.20 -2.46
C LEU A 93 -2.59 8.57 -1.10
N SER A 94 -2.04 9.37 -0.18
CA SER A 94 -2.12 9.11 1.25
C SER A 94 -3.32 9.87 1.82
N ASP A 95 -4.04 9.26 2.74
CA ASP A 95 -5.18 9.90 3.42
C ASP A 95 -4.73 11.02 4.37
N ASN A 96 -3.53 10.88 4.96
CA ASN A 96 -2.86 11.86 5.79
C ASN A 96 -1.37 11.55 5.94
N GLY A 97 -0.62 12.46 6.52
CA GLY A 97 0.77 12.20 6.91
C GLY A 97 0.89 11.13 8.01
N GLY A 98 2.05 10.51 8.09
CA GLY A 98 2.32 9.50 9.12
C GLY A 98 2.41 10.12 10.52
N PRO A 99 2.01 9.38 11.58
CA PRO A 99 2.10 9.85 12.98
C PRO A 99 3.53 9.74 13.55
N THR A 100 4.53 9.84 12.77
CA THR A 100 5.98 9.80 13.00
C THR A 100 6.48 9.12 14.29
N ALA A 101 6.01 9.57 15.46
CA ALA A 101 6.38 9.01 16.77
C ALA A 101 5.82 7.59 16.99
N ASP A 102 4.61 7.30 16.48
CA ASP A 102 3.91 6.06 16.78
C ASP A 102 4.30 4.91 15.83
N ASN A 103 4.66 5.22 14.60
CA ASN A 103 4.95 4.18 13.58
C ASN A 103 6.32 4.28 12.93
N ALA A 104 7.21 5.15 13.43
CA ALA A 104 8.54 5.39 12.87
C ALA A 104 8.53 5.88 11.41
N SER A 105 7.44 6.51 10.94
CA SER A 105 7.37 7.17 9.64
C SER A 105 8.18 8.47 9.60
N SER A 106 8.31 9.05 8.42
CA SER A 106 8.89 10.37 8.24
C SER A 106 8.16 11.09 7.11
N ASN A 107 7.65 12.28 7.39
CA ASN A 107 6.96 13.10 6.39
C ASN A 107 7.91 14.09 5.69
N ARG A 108 9.21 14.06 6.03
CA ARG A 108 10.21 14.97 5.43
C ARG A 108 10.25 14.83 3.90
N PRO A 109 10.41 15.94 3.16
CA PRO A 109 10.70 17.32 3.61
C PRO A 109 9.47 18.12 4.09
N LEU A 110 8.27 17.56 4.05
CA LEU A 110 7.04 18.21 4.48
C LEU A 110 7.01 18.37 6.00
N ARG A 111 6.33 19.43 6.48
CA ARG A 111 6.23 19.77 7.91
C ARG A 111 5.04 19.06 8.54
N GLY A 112 5.17 18.76 9.82
CA GLY A 112 4.09 18.21 10.61
C GLY A 112 3.97 16.69 10.52
N ASN A 113 2.79 16.23 10.92
CA ASN A 113 2.45 14.80 11.01
C ASN A 113 0.92 14.65 11.07
N LYS A 114 0.44 13.43 11.10
CA LYS A 114 -0.99 13.12 11.29
C LYS A 114 -1.59 13.93 12.44
N GLY A 115 -2.67 14.64 12.16
CA GLY A 115 -3.40 15.50 13.14
C GLY A 115 -2.88 16.94 13.22
N SER A 116 -1.80 17.30 12.53
CA SER A 116 -1.38 18.69 12.38
C SER A 116 -2.07 19.36 11.18
N LEU A 117 -2.03 20.71 11.16
CA LEU A 117 -2.56 21.50 10.02
C LEU A 117 -1.50 21.79 8.95
N TRP A 118 -0.37 21.13 9.01
CA TRP A 118 0.72 21.26 8.05
C TRP A 118 0.60 20.24 6.90
N GLU A 119 1.40 20.42 5.88
CA GLU A 119 1.38 19.64 4.64
C GLU A 119 1.93 18.20 4.76
N GLY A 120 2.50 17.83 5.91
CA GLY A 120 3.09 16.50 6.15
C GLY A 120 2.27 15.57 7.04
#